data_1e036be249ad4522cc56887d84e9b69c
#
_entry.id   1e036be249ad4522cc56887d84e9b69c
#
_cell.length_a   1.000
_cell.length_b   1.000
_cell.length_c   1.000
_cell.angle_alpha   90.00
_cell.angle_beta   90.00
_cell.angle_gamma   90.00
#
_symmetry.space_group_name_H-M   'P 1'
#
loop_
_entity.id
_entity.type
_entity.pdbx_description
1 polymer ?
#
loop_
_entity_poly.entity_id
_entity_poly.type
_entity_poly.pdbx_seq_one_letter_code
_entity_poly.pdbx_strand_id
1 'polypeptide(L)'
;VDSNATTGSIYSAVIAAERRGDYLGKTVQVIPHITDEIKRRINRLASDEVDVVITEVGGTVGDIEILPFLEAIRQFRLDVGRANVCYVHVTLVPFIGPSGEQKTKPTQHSVTELRSRGIQPDAIVCRSDEPISSDLKRKISNLCDVPVEAVANAADASSLYEIPLVLHDEGLDDVVCEHLGFDDRPVDLDSWRDLVARVESAATRVRIGLIGKYVSLPDAYLSVVESLNHAGIHHGAQIDVEWIQAEDVEGLLAGGRLRDLDGIVIPGGFGERGIEGKVTAAGYAREHEIPCLGLCLGMQVMTIEYARHALGLANANSTEFDSRTPHPVIDLMDSQRDVTDMGGTMRLGAYWAKLTPGSQVARAYGEEVVSERHRHRYEFNPAYRGRFEASDVVLSGESPDGRLVEFIELEGHPFWLGTQAHPEFKSRPDRPAPLFRDFIAAALARAEGRNPQLPEIDVSESFATRAEVGPTTSAGSGRTPS
;
A
#
# COMPACT_ATOMS: atom_id res chain seq x y z
N VAL A 1 1.62 10.75 0.48
CA VAL A 1 0.90 11.77 -0.30
C VAL A 1 1.61 12.07 -1.62
N ASP A 2 2.94 11.93 -1.64
CA ASP A 2 3.74 12.28 -2.81
C ASP A 2 3.96 11.11 -3.79
N SER A 3 3.57 9.89 -3.40
CA SER A 3 3.70 8.68 -4.23
C SER A 3 2.60 8.52 -5.29
N ASN A 4 1.64 9.43 -5.38
CA ASN A 4 0.56 9.38 -6.36
C ASN A 4 0.11 10.79 -6.75
N ALA A 5 -0.15 11.01 -8.05
CA ALA A 5 -0.64 12.27 -8.59
C ALA A 5 -1.77 11.99 -9.59
N THR A 6 -3.03 12.12 -9.14
CA THR A 6 -4.19 11.94 -10.02
C THR A 6 -4.42 13.17 -10.90
N THR A 7 -5.01 12.98 -12.07
CA THR A 7 -5.44 14.07 -12.98
C THR A 7 -6.26 15.12 -12.23
N GLY A 8 -7.25 14.68 -11.44
CA GLY A 8 -8.09 15.60 -10.65
C GLY A 8 -7.29 16.46 -9.67
N SER A 9 -6.31 15.88 -8.97
CA SER A 9 -5.48 16.63 -8.02
C SER A 9 -4.57 17.66 -8.69
N ILE A 10 -4.08 17.35 -9.90
CA ILE A 10 -3.24 18.27 -10.70
C ILE A 10 -4.07 19.45 -11.20
N TYR A 11 -5.21 19.17 -11.83
CA TYR A 11 -6.10 20.23 -12.33
C TYR A 11 -6.64 21.11 -11.18
N SER A 12 -7.03 20.53 -10.06
CA SER A 12 -7.48 21.28 -8.89
C SER A 12 -6.40 22.21 -8.35
N ALA A 13 -5.13 21.77 -8.31
CA ALA A 13 -4.01 22.60 -7.87
C ALA A 13 -3.80 23.81 -8.78
N VAL A 14 -3.84 23.61 -10.10
CA VAL A 14 -3.67 24.68 -11.09
C VAL A 14 -4.85 25.66 -11.06
N ILE A 15 -6.09 25.17 -10.98
CA ILE A 15 -7.29 26.03 -10.88
C ILE A 15 -7.27 26.84 -9.56
N ALA A 16 -6.86 26.23 -8.45
CA ALA A 16 -6.73 26.93 -7.19
C ALA A 16 -5.66 28.04 -7.25
N ALA A 17 -4.52 27.77 -7.89
CA ALA A 17 -3.46 28.76 -8.13
C ALA A 17 -3.94 29.92 -9.02
N GLU A 18 -4.70 29.63 -10.08
CA GLU A 18 -5.31 30.65 -10.94
C GLU A 18 -6.24 31.58 -10.13
N ARG A 19 -7.13 30.99 -9.33
CA ARG A 19 -8.08 31.74 -8.48
C ARG A 19 -7.40 32.61 -7.43
N ARG A 20 -6.23 32.21 -6.94
CA ARG A 20 -5.42 33.04 -6.04
C ARG A 20 -4.65 34.16 -6.73
N GLY A 21 -4.59 34.14 -8.08
CA GLY A 21 -3.85 35.11 -8.87
C GLY A 21 -2.35 34.78 -9.04
N ASP A 22 -1.93 33.57 -8.72
CA ASP A 22 -0.51 33.16 -8.78
C ASP A 22 0.09 33.29 -10.19
N TYR A 23 -0.74 33.25 -11.22
CA TYR A 23 -0.32 33.39 -12.62
C TYR A 23 -0.37 34.86 -13.16
N LEU A 24 -0.60 35.84 -12.28
CA LEU A 24 -0.52 37.25 -12.61
C LEU A 24 -1.36 37.67 -13.84
N GLY A 25 -2.56 37.13 -14.01
CA GLY A 25 -3.49 37.43 -15.10
C GLY A 25 -3.15 36.77 -16.44
N LYS A 26 -2.15 35.88 -16.49
CA LYS A 26 -1.86 35.08 -17.69
C LYS A 26 -2.97 34.06 -17.94
N THR A 27 -3.24 33.78 -19.21
CA THR A 27 -4.16 32.71 -19.59
C THR A 27 -3.58 31.36 -19.19
N VAL A 28 -4.31 30.63 -18.34
CA VAL A 28 -3.92 29.28 -17.89
C VAL A 28 -4.25 28.27 -19.01
N GLN A 29 -3.28 27.43 -19.34
CA GLN A 29 -3.36 26.41 -20.40
C GLN A 29 -2.78 25.08 -19.92
N VAL A 30 -3.03 24.01 -20.68
CA VAL A 30 -2.41 22.70 -20.41
C VAL A 30 -0.89 22.82 -20.44
N ILE A 31 -0.35 23.46 -21.48
CA ILE A 31 1.06 23.83 -21.59
C ILE A 31 1.17 25.36 -21.38
N PRO A 32 1.96 25.86 -20.41
CA PRO A 32 2.85 25.08 -19.53
C PRO A 32 2.23 24.68 -18.17
N HIS A 33 1.07 25.18 -17.77
CA HIS A 33 0.66 25.20 -16.36
C HIS A 33 0.36 23.80 -15.80
N ILE A 34 -0.37 22.94 -16.56
CA ILE A 34 -0.65 21.56 -16.14
C ILE A 34 0.64 20.73 -16.27
N THR A 35 1.39 20.87 -17.35
CA THR A 35 2.64 20.11 -17.54
C THR A 35 3.68 20.47 -16.48
N ASP A 36 3.80 21.76 -16.10
CA ASP A 36 4.71 22.20 -15.05
C ASP A 36 4.30 21.63 -13.67
N GLU A 37 3.02 21.57 -13.37
CA GLU A 37 2.54 20.95 -12.12
C GLU A 37 2.85 19.44 -12.08
N ILE A 38 2.71 18.72 -13.20
CA ILE A 38 3.10 17.30 -13.30
C ILE A 38 4.60 17.15 -13.05
N LYS A 39 5.43 17.92 -13.77
CA LYS A 39 6.89 17.91 -13.61
C LYS A 39 7.32 18.26 -12.19
N ARG A 40 6.67 19.25 -11.59
CA ARG A 40 6.90 19.63 -10.19
C ARG A 40 6.61 18.48 -9.23
N ARG A 41 5.55 17.68 -9.47
CA ARG A 41 5.22 16.50 -8.65
C ARG A 41 6.26 15.40 -8.79
N ILE A 42 6.73 15.12 -10.00
CA ILE A 42 7.80 14.15 -10.26
C ILE A 42 9.08 14.60 -9.53
N ASN A 43 9.49 15.84 -9.75
CA ASN A 43 10.74 16.37 -9.18
C ASN A 43 10.72 16.53 -7.66
N ARG A 44 9.54 16.56 -7.04
CA ARG A 44 9.38 16.65 -5.59
C ARG A 44 9.91 15.43 -4.84
N LEU A 45 10.00 14.28 -5.51
CA LEU A 45 10.56 13.05 -4.97
C LEU A 45 12.09 13.02 -5.07
N ALA A 46 12.69 13.83 -5.95
CA ALA A 46 14.12 13.91 -6.10
C ALA A 46 14.72 14.75 -4.95
N SER A 47 15.61 14.13 -4.18
CA SER A 47 16.37 14.76 -3.11
C SER A 47 17.80 14.23 -3.15
N ASP A 48 18.70 14.85 -2.40
CA ASP A 48 20.10 14.40 -2.31
C ASP A 48 20.26 13.00 -1.67
N GLU A 49 19.19 12.47 -1.08
CA GLU A 49 19.14 11.13 -0.47
C GLU A 49 18.54 10.06 -1.40
N VAL A 50 18.11 10.45 -2.61
CA VAL A 50 17.43 9.55 -3.56
C VAL A 50 18.23 9.47 -4.84
N ASP A 51 18.78 8.30 -5.12
CA ASP A 51 19.57 8.05 -6.33
C ASP A 51 18.68 7.85 -7.57
N VAL A 52 17.51 7.21 -7.42
CA VAL A 52 16.60 6.90 -8.52
C VAL A 52 15.15 7.16 -8.13
N VAL A 53 14.41 7.86 -8.99
CA VAL A 53 12.96 8.02 -8.91
C VAL A 53 12.30 7.24 -10.04
N ILE A 54 11.47 6.26 -9.70
CA ILE A 54 10.68 5.52 -10.67
C ILE A 54 9.29 6.15 -10.74
N THR A 55 8.95 6.69 -11.91
CA THR A 55 7.64 7.31 -12.16
C THR A 55 6.85 6.46 -13.15
N GLU A 56 5.71 5.92 -12.71
CA GLU A 56 4.77 5.23 -13.58
C GLU A 56 3.74 6.23 -14.12
N VAL A 57 3.52 6.20 -15.44
CA VAL A 57 2.48 6.96 -16.14
C VAL A 57 1.43 5.97 -16.62
N GLY A 58 0.31 5.93 -15.91
CA GLY A 58 -0.79 5.00 -16.18
C GLY A 58 -1.61 5.41 -17.39
N GLY A 59 -2.19 4.42 -18.05
CA GLY A 59 -3.05 4.55 -19.22
C GLY A 59 -2.38 4.11 -20.52
N THR A 60 -3.20 3.88 -21.54
CA THR A 60 -2.72 3.43 -22.86
C THR A 60 -2.16 4.60 -23.67
N VAL A 61 -0.97 4.41 -24.25
CA VAL A 61 -0.41 5.41 -25.15
C VAL A 61 -1.35 5.61 -26.36
N GLY A 62 -1.81 6.85 -26.53
CA GLY A 62 -2.82 7.23 -27.53
C GLY A 62 -4.16 7.69 -26.91
N ASP A 63 -4.43 7.35 -25.66
CA ASP A 63 -5.61 7.85 -24.97
C ASP A 63 -5.49 9.34 -24.66
N ILE A 64 -6.61 10.04 -24.72
CA ILE A 64 -6.67 11.51 -24.53
C ILE A 64 -6.27 11.88 -23.08
N GLU A 65 -6.63 11.07 -22.12
CA GLU A 65 -6.46 11.34 -20.69
C GLU A 65 -5.00 11.47 -20.28
N ILE A 66 -4.09 10.74 -20.94
CA ILE A 66 -2.67 10.73 -20.58
C ILE A 66 -1.85 11.76 -21.35
N LEU A 67 -2.39 12.45 -22.36
CA LEU A 67 -1.64 13.38 -23.21
C LEU A 67 -0.89 14.45 -22.42
N PRO A 68 -1.47 15.09 -21.39
CA PRO A 68 -0.74 16.06 -20.57
C PRO A 68 0.46 15.46 -19.83
N PHE A 69 0.35 14.19 -19.41
CA PHE A 69 1.44 13.47 -18.75
C PHE A 69 2.56 13.11 -19.73
N LEU A 70 2.21 12.59 -20.91
CA LEU A 70 3.21 12.31 -21.95
C LEU A 70 3.95 13.58 -22.35
N GLU A 71 3.23 14.69 -22.54
CA GLU A 71 3.88 15.97 -22.84
C GLU A 71 4.78 16.46 -21.70
N ALA A 72 4.34 16.31 -20.45
CA ALA A 72 5.14 16.66 -19.27
C ALA A 72 6.44 15.86 -19.18
N ILE A 73 6.40 14.51 -19.34
CA ILE A 73 7.63 13.71 -19.28
C ILE A 73 8.54 13.94 -20.48
N ARG A 74 7.98 14.23 -21.66
CA ARG A 74 8.76 14.64 -22.82
C ARG A 74 9.57 15.91 -22.55
N GLN A 75 8.94 16.93 -21.93
CA GLN A 75 9.60 18.16 -21.50
C GLN A 75 10.60 17.89 -20.38
N PHE A 76 10.25 17.06 -19.42
CA PHE A 76 11.07 16.74 -18.24
C PHE A 76 12.48 16.27 -18.62
N ARG A 77 12.60 15.44 -19.67
CA ARG A 77 13.90 14.97 -20.18
C ARG A 77 14.80 16.13 -20.64
N LEU A 78 14.21 17.22 -21.11
CA LEU A 78 14.99 18.43 -21.48
C LEU A 78 15.36 19.24 -20.23
N ASP A 79 14.47 19.29 -19.23
CA ASP A 79 14.67 20.09 -18.03
C ASP A 79 15.80 19.53 -17.15
N VAL A 80 15.88 18.18 -17.01
CA VAL A 80 16.87 17.52 -16.15
C VAL A 80 18.09 16.95 -16.91
N GLY A 81 18.04 16.96 -18.24
CA GLY A 81 19.08 16.37 -19.10
C GLY A 81 18.78 14.93 -19.52
N ARG A 82 19.17 14.60 -20.76
CA ARG A 82 18.84 13.31 -21.39
C ARG A 82 19.43 12.10 -20.67
N ALA A 83 20.63 12.25 -20.13
CA ALA A 83 21.31 11.17 -19.40
C ALA A 83 20.68 10.85 -18.03
N ASN A 84 19.80 11.73 -17.54
CA ASN A 84 19.15 11.56 -16.25
C ASN A 84 17.72 11.00 -16.35
N VAL A 85 17.28 10.59 -17.55
CA VAL A 85 15.92 10.05 -17.77
C VAL A 85 15.99 8.84 -18.68
N CYS A 86 15.53 7.69 -18.21
CA CYS A 86 15.34 6.47 -18.97
C CYS A 86 13.85 6.20 -19.18
N TYR A 87 13.42 6.09 -20.44
CA TYR A 87 12.04 5.75 -20.78
C TYR A 87 11.90 4.25 -21.01
N VAL A 88 11.25 3.58 -20.08
CA VAL A 88 10.89 2.17 -20.20
C VAL A 88 9.43 2.06 -20.64
N HIS A 89 9.21 1.51 -21.83
CA HIS A 89 7.87 1.36 -22.39
C HIS A 89 7.35 -0.07 -22.20
N VAL A 90 6.32 -0.21 -21.38
CA VAL A 90 5.64 -1.50 -21.18
C VAL A 90 4.56 -1.67 -22.24
N THR A 91 4.57 -2.81 -22.94
CA THR A 91 3.66 -3.08 -24.06
C THR A 91 3.22 -4.55 -24.10
N LEU A 92 2.20 -4.86 -24.91
CA LEU A 92 1.63 -6.19 -25.01
C LEU A 92 2.07 -6.89 -26.32
N VAL A 93 2.50 -8.15 -26.21
CA VAL A 93 2.74 -9.07 -27.31
C VAL A 93 1.77 -10.26 -27.16
N PRO A 94 0.52 -10.12 -27.64
CA PRO A 94 -0.51 -11.12 -27.40
C PRO A 94 -0.25 -12.38 -28.24
N PHE A 95 -0.62 -13.52 -27.66
CA PHE A 95 -0.70 -14.79 -28.36
C PHE A 95 -2.07 -14.94 -29.01
N ILE A 96 -2.10 -15.27 -30.30
CA ILE A 96 -3.35 -15.48 -31.04
C ILE A 96 -3.56 -16.99 -31.22
N GLY A 97 -4.40 -17.60 -30.39
CA GLY A 97 -4.66 -19.03 -30.37
C GLY A 97 -4.95 -19.66 -31.74
N PRO A 98 -5.89 -19.10 -32.55
CA PRO A 98 -6.19 -19.66 -33.88
C PRO A 98 -5.03 -19.68 -34.88
N SER A 99 -4.08 -18.76 -34.77
CA SER A 99 -2.88 -18.72 -35.62
C SER A 99 -1.66 -19.37 -35.00
N GLY A 100 -1.70 -19.68 -33.69
CA GLY A 100 -0.59 -20.29 -32.96
C GLY A 100 0.65 -19.41 -32.89
N GLU A 101 0.49 -18.09 -32.89
CA GLU A 101 1.65 -17.18 -32.93
C GLU A 101 1.46 -15.91 -32.12
N GLN A 102 2.56 -15.38 -31.60
CA GLN A 102 2.64 -14.08 -30.93
C GLN A 102 2.68 -12.94 -31.95
N LYS A 103 1.96 -11.86 -31.68
CA LYS A 103 1.83 -10.71 -32.58
C LYS A 103 2.54 -9.48 -32.02
N THR A 104 3.51 -8.97 -32.78
CA THR A 104 4.29 -7.77 -32.44
C THR A 104 3.63 -6.45 -32.91
N LYS A 105 2.52 -6.50 -33.64
CA LYS A 105 1.86 -5.31 -34.17
C LYS A 105 1.36 -4.35 -33.10
N PRO A 106 0.74 -4.78 -31.97
CA PRO A 106 0.34 -3.88 -30.92
C PRO A 106 1.53 -3.08 -30.35
N THR A 107 2.65 -3.76 -30.08
CA THR A 107 3.90 -3.12 -29.65
C THR A 107 4.38 -2.06 -30.65
N GLN A 108 4.44 -2.41 -31.93
CA GLN A 108 4.87 -1.49 -32.99
C GLN A 108 3.99 -0.23 -33.06
N HIS A 109 2.66 -0.41 -32.98
CA HIS A 109 1.72 0.71 -33.01
C HIS A 109 1.86 1.58 -31.77
N SER A 110 1.98 0.99 -30.59
CA SER A 110 2.15 1.72 -29.32
C SER A 110 3.43 2.57 -29.34
N VAL A 111 4.56 1.97 -29.77
CA VAL A 111 5.83 2.72 -29.89
C VAL A 111 5.74 3.80 -30.97
N THR A 112 5.07 3.54 -32.11
CA THR A 112 4.88 4.56 -33.14
C THR A 112 4.09 5.74 -32.62
N GLU A 113 3.02 5.51 -31.87
CA GLU A 113 2.23 6.57 -31.24
C GLU A 113 3.06 7.35 -30.23
N LEU A 114 3.84 6.67 -29.37
CA LEU A 114 4.73 7.32 -28.40
C LEU A 114 5.78 8.21 -29.09
N ARG A 115 6.38 7.73 -30.18
CA ARG A 115 7.35 8.49 -31.01
C ARG A 115 6.70 9.69 -31.69
N SER A 116 5.44 9.59 -32.13
CA SER A 116 4.70 10.72 -32.69
C SER A 116 4.53 11.88 -31.69
N ARG A 117 4.59 11.57 -30.39
CA ARG A 117 4.59 12.55 -29.29
C ARG A 117 5.99 13.05 -28.93
N GLY A 118 7.04 12.60 -29.65
CA GLY A 118 8.43 13.02 -29.42
C GLY A 118 9.13 12.27 -28.29
N ILE A 119 8.62 11.10 -27.87
CA ILE A 119 9.24 10.22 -26.89
C ILE A 119 9.75 8.98 -27.60
N GLN A 120 11.06 8.77 -27.64
CA GLN A 120 11.69 7.51 -28.04
C GLN A 120 11.93 6.70 -26.77
N PRO A 121 11.40 5.48 -26.66
CA PRO A 121 11.73 4.61 -25.51
C PRO A 121 13.20 4.21 -25.56
N ASP A 122 13.82 4.14 -24.39
CA ASP A 122 15.20 3.65 -24.22
C ASP A 122 15.21 2.14 -24.01
N ALA A 123 14.14 1.58 -23.41
CA ALA A 123 13.90 0.15 -23.28
C ALA A 123 12.42 -0.21 -23.50
N ILE A 124 12.15 -1.45 -23.90
CA ILE A 124 10.79 -1.99 -24.09
C ILE A 124 10.65 -3.25 -23.25
N VAL A 125 9.61 -3.29 -22.39
CA VAL A 125 9.21 -4.50 -21.67
C VAL A 125 7.98 -5.10 -22.34
N CYS A 126 8.11 -6.31 -22.83
CA CYS A 126 7.08 -7.03 -23.57
C CYS A 126 6.30 -7.95 -22.63
N ARG A 127 5.08 -7.57 -22.28
CA ARG A 127 4.12 -8.44 -21.56
C ARG A 127 3.54 -9.45 -22.57
N SER A 128 3.53 -10.71 -22.19
CA SER A 128 3.06 -11.81 -23.02
C SER A 128 2.60 -12.98 -22.17
N ASP A 129 1.72 -13.83 -22.70
CA ASP A 129 1.27 -15.06 -22.02
C ASP A 129 2.42 -16.07 -21.91
N GLU A 130 3.28 -16.13 -22.95
CA GLU A 130 4.43 -17.03 -23.04
C GLU A 130 5.70 -16.24 -23.41
N PRO A 131 6.90 -16.76 -23.11
CA PRO A 131 8.15 -16.11 -23.48
C PRO A 131 8.24 -15.81 -24.98
N ILE A 132 8.71 -14.61 -25.33
CA ILE A 132 8.94 -14.21 -26.72
C ILE A 132 10.31 -14.75 -27.22
N SER A 133 10.34 -15.22 -28.47
CA SER A 133 11.58 -15.74 -29.06
C SER A 133 12.59 -14.63 -29.37
N SER A 134 13.87 -15.01 -29.46
CA SER A 134 14.94 -14.08 -29.88
C SER A 134 14.69 -13.45 -31.25
N ASP A 135 13.99 -14.14 -32.17
CA ASP A 135 13.61 -13.59 -33.47
C ASP A 135 12.56 -12.50 -33.35
N LEU A 136 11.59 -12.65 -32.41
CA LEU A 136 10.61 -11.63 -32.12
C LEU A 136 11.24 -10.44 -31.42
N LYS A 137 12.19 -10.65 -30.49
CA LYS A 137 12.96 -9.55 -29.87
C LYS A 137 13.70 -8.73 -30.95
N ARG A 138 14.43 -9.37 -31.85
CA ARG A 138 15.11 -8.70 -32.97
C ARG A 138 14.14 -7.93 -33.86
N LYS A 139 12.96 -8.51 -34.15
CA LYS A 139 11.93 -7.85 -34.93
C LYS A 139 11.38 -6.59 -34.24
N ILE A 140 11.12 -6.67 -32.94
CA ILE A 140 10.68 -5.51 -32.16
C ILE A 140 11.76 -4.46 -32.12
N SER A 141 12.99 -4.82 -31.80
CA SER A 141 14.18 -3.97 -31.83
C SER A 141 14.28 -3.17 -33.13
N ASN A 142 14.29 -3.84 -34.27
CA ASN A 142 14.43 -3.22 -35.60
C ASN A 142 13.25 -2.25 -35.92
N LEU A 143 12.03 -2.60 -35.55
CA LEU A 143 10.84 -1.80 -35.91
C LEU A 143 10.56 -0.65 -34.91
N CYS A 144 11.07 -0.79 -33.70
CA CYS A 144 10.89 0.20 -32.64
C CYS A 144 12.12 1.08 -32.42
N ASP A 145 13.23 0.80 -33.13
CA ASP A 145 14.48 1.55 -33.03
C ASP A 145 15.03 1.59 -31.58
N VAL A 146 15.14 0.38 -30.99
CA VAL A 146 15.65 0.14 -29.64
C VAL A 146 16.67 -0.99 -29.74
N PRO A 147 17.82 -0.95 -29.04
CA PRO A 147 18.78 -2.07 -29.02
C PRO A 147 18.10 -3.39 -28.62
N VAL A 148 18.56 -4.51 -29.17
CA VAL A 148 17.91 -5.80 -28.89
C VAL A 148 18.04 -6.20 -27.40
N GLU A 149 19.12 -5.79 -26.76
CA GLU A 149 19.39 -5.96 -25.32
C GLU A 149 18.40 -5.18 -24.45
N ALA A 150 17.85 -4.07 -24.99
CA ALA A 150 16.86 -3.25 -24.31
C ALA A 150 15.39 -3.70 -24.60
N VAL A 151 15.21 -4.88 -25.21
CA VAL A 151 13.89 -5.52 -25.39
C VAL A 151 13.78 -6.68 -24.40
N ALA A 152 13.25 -6.40 -23.22
CA ALA A 152 13.05 -7.38 -22.17
C ALA A 152 11.71 -8.12 -22.33
N ASN A 153 11.71 -9.40 -22.01
CA ASN A 153 10.51 -10.21 -21.93
C ASN A 153 9.96 -10.23 -20.50
N ALA A 154 8.68 -10.05 -20.34
CA ALA A 154 7.97 -10.19 -19.07
C ALA A 154 6.73 -11.07 -19.29
N ALA A 155 6.98 -12.36 -19.56
CA ALA A 155 5.93 -13.37 -19.66
C ALA A 155 5.17 -13.51 -18.35
N ASP A 156 3.98 -14.12 -18.42
CA ASP A 156 3.22 -14.45 -17.22
C ASP A 156 4.02 -15.39 -16.32
N ALA A 157 4.15 -15.01 -15.07
CA ALA A 157 4.87 -15.75 -14.05
C ALA A 157 3.91 -16.39 -13.06
N SER A 158 4.33 -17.41 -12.34
CA SER A 158 3.53 -18.09 -11.30
C SER A 158 3.28 -17.15 -10.11
N SER A 159 4.20 -16.22 -9.88
CA SER A 159 4.14 -15.21 -8.84
C SER A 159 4.68 -13.86 -9.34
N LEU A 160 4.05 -12.76 -8.92
CA LEU A 160 4.57 -11.40 -9.17
C LEU A 160 5.97 -11.19 -8.58
N TYR A 161 6.34 -11.95 -7.56
CA TYR A 161 7.65 -11.87 -6.92
C TYR A 161 8.78 -12.49 -7.75
N GLU A 162 8.47 -13.27 -8.80
CA GLU A 162 9.47 -13.75 -9.77
C GLU A 162 9.91 -12.65 -10.75
N ILE A 163 9.05 -11.66 -11.01
CA ILE A 163 9.28 -10.66 -12.06
C ILE A 163 10.61 -9.90 -11.92
N PRO A 164 11.08 -9.48 -10.73
CA PRO A 164 12.39 -8.86 -10.59
C PRO A 164 13.54 -9.76 -11.06
N LEU A 165 13.46 -11.07 -10.77
CA LEU A 165 14.45 -12.05 -11.24
C LEU A 165 14.40 -12.21 -12.76
N VAL A 166 13.20 -12.32 -13.33
CA VAL A 166 12.99 -12.40 -14.78
C VAL A 166 13.55 -11.17 -15.48
N LEU A 167 13.31 -9.97 -14.98
CA LEU A 167 13.80 -8.73 -15.59
C LEU A 167 15.33 -8.58 -15.48
N HIS A 168 15.92 -9.08 -14.38
CA HIS A 168 17.37 -9.16 -14.22
C HIS A 168 17.98 -10.14 -15.21
N ASP A 169 17.42 -11.36 -15.31
CA ASP A 169 17.90 -12.38 -16.27
C ASP A 169 17.76 -11.91 -17.74
N GLU A 170 16.83 -11.02 -18.01
CA GLU A 170 16.64 -10.35 -19.30
C GLU A 170 17.58 -9.15 -19.51
N GLY A 171 18.36 -8.74 -18.50
CA GLY A 171 19.34 -7.65 -18.55
C GLY A 171 18.74 -6.24 -18.53
N LEU A 172 17.48 -6.07 -18.08
CA LEU A 172 16.83 -4.75 -18.07
C LEU A 172 17.50 -3.77 -17.11
N ASP A 173 17.91 -4.24 -15.95
CA ASP A 173 18.63 -3.46 -14.93
C ASP A 173 19.99 -2.98 -15.44
N ASP A 174 20.75 -3.82 -16.14
CA ASP A 174 22.02 -3.44 -16.79
C ASP A 174 21.81 -2.32 -17.81
N VAL A 175 20.79 -2.45 -18.67
CA VAL A 175 20.43 -1.42 -19.68
C VAL A 175 20.08 -0.09 -19.01
N VAL A 176 19.29 -0.12 -17.94
CA VAL A 176 18.88 1.09 -17.22
C VAL A 176 20.06 1.72 -16.50
N CYS A 177 20.89 0.92 -15.83
CA CYS A 177 22.09 1.39 -15.13
C CYS A 177 23.11 2.01 -16.08
N GLU A 178 23.39 1.36 -17.22
CA GLU A 178 24.26 1.90 -18.25
C GLU A 178 23.73 3.24 -18.81
N HIS A 179 22.42 3.30 -19.11
CA HIS A 179 21.79 4.51 -19.64
C HIS A 179 21.89 5.70 -18.67
N LEU A 180 21.69 5.44 -17.35
CA LEU A 180 21.74 6.45 -16.31
C LEU A 180 23.17 6.74 -15.78
N GLY A 181 24.17 6.02 -16.31
CA GLY A 181 25.57 6.22 -15.95
C GLY A 181 25.94 5.72 -14.56
N PHE A 182 25.24 4.73 -14.04
CA PHE A 182 25.63 4.05 -12.80
C PHE A 182 26.83 3.12 -13.06
N ASP A 183 27.68 2.98 -12.05
CA ASP A 183 28.78 2.02 -12.10
C ASP A 183 28.24 0.58 -12.20
N ASP A 184 28.91 -0.23 -13.00
CA ASP A 184 28.65 -1.67 -13.05
C ASP A 184 29.01 -2.30 -11.68
N ARG A 185 27.98 -2.77 -10.98
CA ARG A 185 28.10 -3.44 -9.68
C ARG A 185 27.36 -4.77 -9.72
N PRO A 186 27.97 -5.84 -9.17
CA PRO A 186 27.26 -7.09 -9.05
C PRO A 186 25.98 -6.91 -8.22
N VAL A 187 24.86 -7.37 -8.77
CA VAL A 187 23.57 -7.33 -8.09
C VAL A 187 23.45 -8.55 -7.20
N ASP A 188 23.16 -8.35 -5.93
CA ASP A 188 22.84 -9.42 -4.97
C ASP A 188 21.33 -9.60 -4.89
N LEU A 189 20.83 -10.70 -5.45
CA LEU A 189 19.41 -11.09 -5.42
C LEU A 189 19.14 -12.34 -4.58
N ASP A 190 20.08 -12.80 -3.76
CA ASP A 190 19.94 -14.03 -3.00
C ASP A 190 18.75 -13.97 -2.03
N SER A 191 18.62 -12.85 -1.31
CA SER A 191 17.46 -12.62 -0.42
C SER A 191 16.11 -12.64 -1.17
N TRP A 192 16.12 -12.18 -2.43
CA TRP A 192 14.92 -12.19 -3.27
C TRP A 192 14.61 -13.59 -3.82
N ARG A 193 15.64 -14.36 -4.19
CA ARG A 193 15.49 -15.79 -4.56
C ARG A 193 14.94 -16.61 -3.41
N ASP A 194 15.42 -16.37 -2.18
CA ASP A 194 14.90 -17.01 -0.98
C ASP A 194 13.43 -16.65 -0.72
N LEU A 195 13.02 -15.43 -1.02
CA LEU A 195 11.63 -15.01 -0.91
C LEU A 195 10.75 -15.77 -1.90
N VAL A 196 11.15 -15.85 -3.17
CA VAL A 196 10.42 -16.61 -4.21
C VAL A 196 10.32 -18.09 -3.82
N ALA A 197 11.42 -18.70 -3.36
CA ALA A 197 11.41 -20.09 -2.91
C ALA A 197 10.45 -20.32 -1.73
N ARG A 198 10.30 -19.37 -0.80
CA ARG A 198 9.30 -19.44 0.28
C ARG A 198 7.88 -19.36 -0.25
N VAL A 199 7.61 -18.52 -1.24
CA VAL A 199 6.30 -18.43 -1.90
C VAL A 199 5.92 -19.78 -2.52
N GLU A 200 6.84 -20.42 -3.24
CA GLU A 200 6.61 -21.69 -3.93
C GLU A 200 6.46 -22.88 -2.97
N SER A 201 7.22 -22.88 -1.86
CA SER A 201 7.24 -23.98 -0.89
C SER A 201 6.13 -23.92 0.16
N ALA A 202 5.34 -22.85 0.22
CA ALA A 202 4.28 -22.68 1.20
C ALA A 202 3.19 -23.77 1.03
N ALA A 203 3.05 -24.66 2.02
CA ALA A 203 2.13 -25.79 1.96
C ALA A 203 0.87 -25.61 2.81
N THR A 204 0.96 -24.90 3.93
CA THR A 204 -0.16 -24.68 4.84
C THR A 204 -1.05 -23.56 4.31
N ARG A 205 -2.37 -23.81 4.24
CA ARG A 205 -3.36 -22.80 3.82
C ARG A 205 -4.01 -22.19 5.05
N VAL A 206 -4.15 -20.87 5.03
CA VAL A 206 -4.83 -20.08 6.06
C VAL A 206 -5.98 -19.32 5.41
N ARG A 207 -7.21 -19.56 5.87
CA ARG A 207 -8.43 -18.97 5.31
C ARG A 207 -8.79 -17.70 6.07
N ILE A 208 -8.68 -16.55 5.39
CA ILE A 208 -8.94 -15.24 5.96
C ILE A 208 -10.22 -14.64 5.34
N GLY A 209 -11.23 -14.38 6.18
CA GLY A 209 -12.40 -13.63 5.78
C GLY A 209 -12.12 -12.13 5.71
N LEU A 210 -12.18 -11.54 4.52
CA LEU A 210 -12.11 -10.10 4.33
C LEU A 210 -13.53 -9.53 4.26
N ILE A 211 -13.98 -8.88 5.36
CA ILE A 211 -15.34 -8.37 5.50
C ILE A 211 -15.41 -6.92 5.04
N GLY A 212 -15.70 -6.74 3.76
CA GLY A 212 -15.61 -5.46 3.06
C GLY A 212 -16.93 -4.92 2.54
N LYS A 213 -16.92 -3.63 2.15
CA LYS A 213 -18.03 -2.96 1.43
C LYS A 213 -17.85 -3.00 -0.09
N TYR A 214 -16.60 -3.17 -0.55
CA TYR A 214 -16.19 -3.02 -1.95
C TYR A 214 -15.64 -4.32 -2.52
N VAL A 215 -16.12 -5.47 -2.03
CA VAL A 215 -15.62 -6.80 -2.41
C VAL A 215 -15.83 -7.13 -3.91
N SER A 216 -16.75 -6.43 -4.57
CA SER A 216 -16.93 -6.50 -6.03
C SER A 216 -15.84 -5.76 -6.82
N LEU A 217 -14.99 -4.99 -6.15
CA LEU A 217 -13.86 -4.26 -6.71
C LEU A 217 -12.58 -4.64 -5.95
N PRO A 218 -11.95 -5.78 -6.25
CA PRO A 218 -10.80 -6.30 -5.51
C PRO A 218 -9.67 -5.29 -5.32
N ASP A 219 -9.44 -4.42 -6.31
CA ASP A 219 -8.43 -3.36 -6.26
C ASP A 219 -8.60 -2.40 -5.07
N ALA A 220 -9.84 -2.25 -4.56
CA ALA A 220 -10.10 -1.39 -3.40
C ALA A 220 -9.40 -1.89 -2.13
N TYR A 221 -9.08 -3.16 -2.06
CA TYR A 221 -8.42 -3.81 -0.92
C TYR A 221 -7.06 -4.43 -1.28
N LEU A 222 -6.50 -4.11 -2.46
CA LEU A 222 -5.25 -4.69 -2.94
C LEU A 222 -4.13 -4.62 -1.88
N SER A 223 -3.90 -3.45 -1.27
CA SER A 223 -2.86 -3.29 -0.26
C SER A 223 -3.09 -4.15 0.99
N VAL A 224 -4.34 -4.40 1.36
CA VAL A 224 -4.69 -5.29 2.49
C VAL A 224 -4.38 -6.73 2.13
N VAL A 225 -4.81 -7.18 0.94
CA VAL A 225 -4.55 -8.55 0.44
C VAL A 225 -3.07 -8.81 0.29
N GLU A 226 -2.33 -7.86 -0.31
CA GLU A 226 -0.86 -7.97 -0.41
C GLU A 226 -0.20 -8.04 0.97
N SER A 227 -0.69 -7.28 1.96
CA SER A 227 -0.14 -7.35 3.32
C SER A 227 -0.39 -8.69 4.00
N LEU A 228 -1.55 -9.31 3.72
CA LEU A 228 -1.83 -10.68 4.16
C LEU A 228 -0.88 -11.67 3.48
N ASN A 229 -0.66 -11.54 2.17
CA ASN A 229 0.28 -12.36 1.41
C ASN A 229 1.72 -12.20 1.92
N HIS A 230 2.18 -10.96 2.17
CA HIS A 230 3.50 -10.70 2.75
C HIS A 230 3.69 -11.42 4.09
N ALA A 231 2.67 -11.35 4.95
CA ALA A 231 2.68 -12.06 6.23
C ALA A 231 2.64 -13.59 6.03
N GLY A 232 1.86 -14.08 5.08
CA GLY A 232 1.84 -15.48 4.67
C GLY A 232 3.21 -15.98 4.24
N ILE A 233 3.90 -15.25 3.35
CA ILE A 233 5.27 -15.56 2.90
C ILE A 233 6.24 -15.60 4.08
N HIS A 234 6.12 -14.67 5.01
CA HIS A 234 6.96 -14.65 6.22
C HIS A 234 6.81 -15.93 7.05
N HIS A 235 5.60 -16.46 7.18
CA HIS A 235 5.30 -17.64 7.95
C HIS A 235 5.29 -18.95 7.12
N GLY A 236 5.60 -18.92 5.84
CA GLY A 236 5.56 -20.09 4.94
C GLY A 236 4.14 -20.63 4.73
N ALA A 237 3.13 -19.77 4.73
CA ALA A 237 1.74 -20.11 4.54
C ALA A 237 1.13 -19.45 3.29
N GLN A 238 0.24 -20.15 2.62
CA GLN A 238 -0.62 -19.61 1.55
C GLN A 238 -1.86 -18.96 2.16
N ILE A 239 -2.17 -17.74 1.77
CA ILE A 239 -3.36 -17.05 2.24
C ILE A 239 -4.50 -17.25 1.24
N ASP A 240 -5.60 -17.82 1.71
CA ASP A 240 -6.83 -17.99 0.96
C ASP A 240 -7.86 -16.96 1.45
N VAL A 241 -8.04 -15.89 0.64
CA VAL A 241 -8.92 -14.78 1.02
C VAL A 241 -10.34 -15.06 0.60
N GLU A 242 -11.22 -15.25 1.58
CA GLU A 242 -12.67 -15.30 1.37
C GLU A 242 -13.26 -13.89 1.40
N TRP A 243 -13.71 -13.43 0.24
CA TRP A 243 -14.30 -12.11 0.05
C TRP A 243 -15.75 -12.10 0.54
N ILE A 244 -16.03 -11.41 1.63
CA ILE A 244 -17.34 -11.39 2.27
C ILE A 244 -17.91 -9.97 2.20
N GLN A 245 -19.07 -9.85 1.51
CA GLN A 245 -19.83 -8.61 1.52
C GLN A 245 -20.38 -8.38 2.93
N ALA A 246 -20.14 -7.19 3.49
CA ALA A 246 -20.52 -6.90 4.88
C ALA A 246 -22.02 -7.07 5.14
N GLU A 247 -22.87 -6.81 4.15
CA GLU A 247 -24.32 -6.98 4.23
C GLU A 247 -24.79 -8.45 4.30
N ASP A 248 -23.94 -9.40 3.89
CA ASP A 248 -24.28 -10.83 3.85
C ASP A 248 -23.88 -11.58 5.13
N VAL A 249 -23.19 -10.91 6.06
CA VAL A 249 -22.61 -11.54 7.28
C VAL A 249 -23.66 -12.28 8.11
N GLU A 250 -24.84 -11.71 8.32
CA GLU A 250 -25.90 -12.37 9.11
C GLU A 250 -26.35 -13.70 8.48
N GLY A 251 -26.46 -13.73 7.16
CA GLY A 251 -26.78 -14.97 6.42
C GLY A 251 -25.69 -16.03 6.53
N LEU A 252 -24.43 -15.60 6.51
CA LEU A 252 -23.27 -16.49 6.65
C LEU A 252 -23.11 -17.03 8.07
N LEU A 253 -23.48 -16.26 9.08
CA LEU A 253 -23.55 -16.71 10.47
C LEU A 253 -24.55 -17.85 10.63
N ALA A 254 -25.75 -17.68 10.09
CA ALA A 254 -26.80 -18.71 10.14
C ALA A 254 -26.35 -20.03 9.45
N GLY A 255 -25.50 -19.92 8.42
CA GLY A 255 -24.89 -21.05 7.70
C GLY A 255 -23.61 -21.63 8.37
N GLY A 256 -23.11 -21.04 9.46
CA GLY A 256 -21.90 -21.48 10.16
C GLY A 256 -20.57 -21.17 9.42
N ARG A 257 -20.61 -20.48 8.31
CA ARG A 257 -19.41 -20.27 7.46
C ARG A 257 -18.29 -19.45 8.12
N LEU A 258 -18.62 -18.50 8.99
CA LEU A 258 -17.58 -17.72 9.68
C LEU A 258 -16.76 -18.57 10.66
N ARG A 259 -17.29 -19.70 11.14
CA ARG A 259 -16.58 -20.62 12.03
C ARG A 259 -15.41 -21.32 11.35
N ASP A 260 -15.50 -21.50 10.02
CA ASP A 260 -14.48 -22.18 9.22
C ASP A 260 -13.31 -21.27 8.84
N LEU A 261 -13.36 -19.97 9.19
CA LEU A 261 -12.29 -19.03 8.97
C LEU A 261 -11.21 -19.16 10.06
N ASP A 262 -9.96 -19.01 9.66
CA ASP A 262 -8.83 -18.99 10.57
C ASP A 262 -8.56 -17.58 11.11
N GLY A 263 -9.02 -16.56 10.39
CA GLY A 263 -8.95 -15.16 10.81
C GLY A 263 -9.92 -14.28 10.04
N ILE A 264 -10.22 -13.12 10.61
CA ILE A 264 -11.12 -12.10 10.03
C ILE A 264 -10.39 -10.78 9.94
N VAL A 265 -10.41 -10.15 8.76
CA VAL A 265 -9.95 -8.75 8.58
C VAL A 265 -11.15 -7.87 8.26
N ILE A 266 -11.28 -6.78 9.01
CA ILE A 266 -12.29 -5.74 8.78
C ILE A 266 -11.56 -4.49 8.27
N PRO A 267 -11.53 -4.29 6.94
CA PRO A 267 -10.79 -3.18 6.34
C PRO A 267 -11.48 -1.84 6.52
N GLY A 268 -10.75 -0.77 6.21
CA GLY A 268 -11.23 0.60 6.12
C GLY A 268 -12.41 0.78 5.15
N GLY A 269 -13.01 1.95 5.19
CA GLY A 269 -14.13 2.34 4.33
C GLY A 269 -14.83 3.59 4.86
N PHE A 270 -15.79 4.13 4.10
CA PHE A 270 -16.57 5.32 4.45
C PHE A 270 -18.07 5.08 4.34
N GLY A 271 -18.88 5.83 5.11
CA GLY A 271 -20.35 5.80 5.07
C GLY A 271 -20.96 4.57 5.76
N GLU A 272 -22.28 4.59 5.89
CA GLU A 272 -23.05 3.69 6.75
C GLU A 272 -23.30 2.27 6.20
N ARG A 273 -23.16 2.07 4.89
CA ARG A 273 -23.47 0.78 4.24
C ARG A 273 -22.62 -0.35 4.84
N GLY A 274 -23.23 -1.48 5.22
CA GLY A 274 -22.58 -2.68 5.72
C GLY A 274 -21.94 -2.57 7.12
N ILE A 275 -22.22 -1.50 7.89
CA ILE A 275 -21.65 -1.30 9.23
C ILE A 275 -22.12 -2.37 10.19
N GLU A 276 -23.42 -2.67 10.24
CA GLU A 276 -23.96 -3.66 11.18
C GLU A 276 -23.40 -5.05 10.94
N GLY A 277 -23.23 -5.46 9.68
CA GLY A 277 -22.58 -6.74 9.36
C GLY A 277 -21.12 -6.77 9.83
N LYS A 278 -20.37 -5.67 9.72
CA LYS A 278 -19.00 -5.59 10.26
C LYS A 278 -18.98 -5.65 11.79
N VAL A 279 -19.93 -4.97 12.46
CA VAL A 279 -20.11 -5.04 13.92
C VAL A 279 -20.41 -6.48 14.35
N THR A 280 -21.34 -7.12 13.66
CA THR A 280 -21.69 -8.53 13.89
C THR A 280 -20.50 -9.47 13.74
N ALA A 281 -19.68 -9.26 12.67
CA ALA A 281 -18.48 -10.07 12.45
C ALA A 281 -17.41 -9.87 13.54
N ALA A 282 -17.20 -8.63 13.98
CA ALA A 282 -16.27 -8.31 15.08
C ALA A 282 -16.70 -8.97 16.40
N GLY A 283 -18.00 -8.97 16.70
CA GLY A 283 -18.57 -9.64 17.86
C GLY A 283 -18.43 -11.15 17.78
N TYR A 284 -18.74 -11.72 16.62
CA TYR A 284 -18.56 -13.14 16.40
C TYR A 284 -17.10 -13.58 16.58
N ALA A 285 -16.16 -12.83 16.03
CA ALA A 285 -14.74 -13.09 16.20
C ALA A 285 -14.32 -13.03 17.68
N ARG A 286 -14.79 -12.02 18.42
CA ARG A 286 -14.52 -11.85 19.85
C ARG A 286 -15.05 -13.04 20.67
N GLU A 287 -16.28 -13.48 20.43
CA GLU A 287 -16.95 -14.52 21.21
C GLU A 287 -16.46 -15.93 20.91
N HIS A 288 -15.88 -16.14 19.72
CA HIS A 288 -15.42 -17.46 19.25
C HIS A 288 -13.90 -17.57 19.14
N GLU A 289 -13.18 -16.61 19.73
CA GLU A 289 -11.71 -16.57 19.73
C GLU A 289 -11.11 -16.71 18.33
N ILE A 290 -11.75 -16.08 17.32
CA ILE A 290 -11.22 -16.03 15.97
C ILE A 290 -10.31 -14.80 15.85
N PRO A 291 -9.04 -14.95 15.45
CA PRO A 291 -8.17 -13.81 15.20
C PRO A 291 -8.85 -12.74 14.34
N CYS A 292 -8.87 -11.50 14.81
CA CYS A 292 -9.55 -10.39 14.14
C CYS A 292 -8.67 -9.15 14.09
N LEU A 293 -8.46 -8.61 12.87
CA LEU A 293 -7.73 -7.37 12.64
C LEU A 293 -8.65 -6.29 12.07
N GLY A 294 -8.83 -5.20 12.80
CA GLY A 294 -9.60 -4.03 12.35
C GLY A 294 -8.70 -2.89 11.88
N LEU A 295 -8.91 -2.42 10.64
CA LEU A 295 -8.13 -1.33 10.04
C LEU A 295 -9.01 -0.09 9.87
N CYS A 296 -8.61 1.04 10.44
CA CYS A 296 -9.30 2.33 10.35
C CYS A 296 -10.78 2.21 10.77
N LEU A 297 -11.73 2.18 9.82
CA LEU A 297 -13.14 1.87 10.09
C LEU A 297 -13.31 0.54 10.83
N GLY A 298 -12.43 -0.44 10.57
CA GLY A 298 -12.43 -1.73 11.27
C GLY A 298 -12.27 -1.56 12.78
N MET A 299 -11.31 -0.77 13.24
CA MET A 299 -11.17 -0.43 14.66
C MET A 299 -12.41 0.27 15.21
N GLN A 300 -13.01 1.18 14.43
CA GLN A 300 -14.20 1.91 14.86
C GLN A 300 -15.40 0.97 15.06
N VAL A 301 -15.64 0.02 14.17
CA VAL A 301 -16.72 -0.95 14.33
C VAL A 301 -16.45 -1.94 15.46
N MET A 302 -15.20 -2.32 15.73
CA MET A 302 -14.80 -3.11 16.90
C MET A 302 -15.09 -2.34 18.19
N THR A 303 -14.79 -1.05 18.23
CA THR A 303 -15.14 -0.16 19.36
C THR A 303 -16.65 -0.09 19.59
N ILE A 304 -17.43 0.06 18.52
CA ILE A 304 -18.91 0.09 18.59
C ILE A 304 -19.45 -1.25 19.07
N GLU A 305 -18.96 -2.36 18.54
CA GLU A 305 -19.33 -3.71 18.95
C GLU A 305 -19.12 -3.91 20.45
N TYR A 306 -17.90 -3.65 20.92
CA TYR A 306 -17.54 -3.83 22.31
C TYR A 306 -18.36 -2.93 23.24
N ALA A 307 -18.58 -1.68 22.84
CA ALA A 307 -19.43 -0.76 23.58
C ALA A 307 -20.87 -1.27 23.74
N ARG A 308 -21.45 -1.82 22.67
CA ARG A 308 -22.83 -2.34 22.69
C ARG A 308 -22.98 -3.61 23.51
N HIS A 309 -22.09 -4.57 23.29
CA HIS A 309 -22.29 -5.94 23.78
C HIS A 309 -21.51 -6.27 25.04
N ALA A 310 -20.36 -5.67 25.27
CA ALA A 310 -19.56 -5.88 26.48
C ALA A 310 -19.79 -4.78 27.54
N LEU A 311 -19.85 -3.51 27.15
CA LEU A 311 -20.08 -2.40 28.10
C LEU A 311 -21.56 -2.08 28.33
N GLY A 312 -22.49 -2.72 27.62
CA GLY A 312 -23.93 -2.51 27.76
C GLY A 312 -24.43 -1.12 27.34
N LEU A 313 -23.68 -0.42 26.48
CA LEU A 313 -24.06 0.88 25.94
C LEU A 313 -25.00 0.68 24.74
N ALA A 314 -26.26 0.44 25.01
CA ALA A 314 -27.25 0.19 23.98
C ALA A 314 -27.25 1.30 22.91
N ASN A 315 -27.24 0.91 21.62
CA ASN A 315 -27.19 1.81 20.47
C ASN A 315 -25.92 2.68 20.39
N ALA A 316 -24.81 2.30 21.03
CA ALA A 316 -23.53 2.96 20.80
C ALA A 316 -23.17 2.95 19.31
N ASN A 317 -22.69 4.08 18.78
CA ASN A 317 -22.43 4.23 17.36
C ASN A 317 -21.36 5.30 17.09
N SER A 318 -21.02 5.47 15.81
CA SER A 318 -20.31 6.63 15.30
C SER A 318 -21.30 7.73 14.90
N THR A 319 -20.95 8.99 15.16
CA THR A 319 -21.73 10.14 14.64
C THR A 319 -21.67 10.27 13.11
N GLU A 320 -20.78 9.51 12.43
CA GLU A 320 -20.80 9.35 10.97
C GLU A 320 -22.05 8.60 10.47
N PHE A 321 -22.50 7.59 11.24
CA PHE A 321 -23.60 6.70 10.82
C PHE A 321 -24.93 7.08 11.47
N ASP A 322 -24.88 7.53 12.72
CA ASP A 322 -26.06 8.04 13.45
C ASP A 322 -25.66 9.28 14.27
N SER A 323 -25.94 10.45 13.72
CA SER A 323 -25.66 11.73 14.38
C SER A 323 -26.45 11.96 15.69
N ARG A 324 -27.45 11.11 15.98
CA ARG A 324 -28.31 11.19 17.18
C ARG A 324 -28.08 10.02 18.14
N THR A 325 -27.05 9.22 17.94
CA THR A 325 -26.75 8.09 18.83
C THR A 325 -26.64 8.58 20.29
N PRO A 326 -27.25 7.86 21.26
CA PRO A 326 -27.13 8.22 22.67
C PRO A 326 -25.69 8.00 23.21
N HIS A 327 -24.90 7.17 22.54
CA HIS A 327 -23.54 6.85 22.92
C HIS A 327 -22.60 6.98 21.73
N PRO A 328 -22.16 8.21 21.39
CA PRO A 328 -21.21 8.44 20.28
C PRO A 328 -19.79 8.02 20.71
N VAL A 329 -19.52 6.69 20.71
CA VAL A 329 -18.21 6.15 21.07
C VAL A 329 -17.14 6.45 20.04
N ILE A 330 -17.57 6.72 18.80
CA ILE A 330 -16.76 7.28 17.71
C ILE A 330 -17.40 8.62 17.34
N ASP A 331 -16.59 9.69 17.32
CA ASP A 331 -17.10 11.03 17.03
C ASP A 331 -16.15 11.81 16.10
N LEU A 332 -16.68 12.89 15.54
CA LEU A 332 -15.91 13.78 14.69
C LEU A 332 -14.83 14.50 15.53
N MET A 333 -13.62 14.56 15.04
CA MET A 333 -12.55 15.34 15.66
C MET A 333 -12.94 16.82 15.80
N ASP A 334 -12.57 17.47 16.90
CA ASP A 334 -12.85 18.88 17.13
C ASP A 334 -12.29 19.78 16.02
N SER A 335 -11.12 19.44 15.49
CA SER A 335 -10.49 20.12 14.35
C SER A 335 -11.25 19.98 13.04
N GLN A 336 -12.24 19.10 12.96
CA GLN A 336 -13.04 18.81 11.76
C GLN A 336 -14.46 19.37 11.82
N ARG A 337 -14.88 19.95 12.96
CA ARG A 337 -16.27 20.41 13.17
C ARG A 337 -16.67 21.61 12.31
N ASP A 338 -15.70 22.47 11.96
CA ASP A 338 -15.96 23.72 11.19
C ASP A 338 -15.52 23.62 9.72
N VAL A 339 -15.28 22.42 9.22
CA VAL A 339 -14.74 22.21 7.88
C VAL A 339 -15.84 22.01 6.85
N THR A 340 -15.93 22.93 5.89
CA THR A 340 -16.86 22.88 4.75
C THR A 340 -16.32 22.10 3.54
N ASP A 341 -15.01 22.02 3.39
CA ASP A 341 -14.36 21.39 2.21
C ASP A 341 -13.90 19.95 2.55
N MET A 342 -14.74 18.99 2.19
CA MET A 342 -14.67 17.59 2.63
C MET A 342 -13.43 16.81 2.11
N GLY A 343 -12.76 17.28 1.06
CA GLY A 343 -11.69 16.51 0.37
C GLY A 343 -10.29 16.66 0.92
N GLY A 344 -9.98 17.72 1.70
CA GLY A 344 -8.60 18.08 2.05
C GLY A 344 -8.28 18.21 3.54
N THR A 345 -9.22 17.92 4.42
CA THR A 345 -9.19 18.30 5.83
C THR A 345 -9.19 17.13 6.82
N MET A 346 -9.23 15.88 6.33
CA MET A 346 -9.12 14.72 7.19
C MET A 346 -7.68 14.55 7.73
N ARG A 347 -7.50 13.79 8.78
CA ARG A 347 -6.19 13.37 9.26
C ARG A 347 -5.55 12.47 8.19
N LEU A 348 -4.61 13.03 7.45
CA LEU A 348 -4.03 12.42 6.25
C LEU A 348 -2.50 12.43 6.34
N GLY A 349 -1.86 11.29 6.11
CA GLY A 349 -0.41 11.13 6.12
C GLY A 349 0.11 10.34 7.31
N ALA A 350 1.40 10.46 7.60
CA ALA A 350 2.06 9.75 8.69
C ALA A 350 1.89 10.49 10.02
N TYR A 351 1.49 9.75 11.06
CA TYR A 351 1.36 10.24 12.43
C TYR A 351 2.01 9.27 13.40
N TRP A 352 2.54 9.83 14.48
CA TRP A 352 3.19 9.06 15.53
C TRP A 352 2.17 8.56 16.54
N ALA A 353 2.41 7.36 17.06
CA ALA A 353 1.68 6.78 18.18
C ALA A 353 2.69 6.26 19.22
N LYS A 354 2.40 6.50 20.49
CA LYS A 354 3.10 5.92 21.63
C LYS A 354 2.37 4.65 22.05
N LEU A 355 3.08 3.54 22.11
CA LEU A 355 2.53 2.22 22.42
C LEU A 355 2.57 1.95 23.93
N THR A 356 1.56 1.24 24.43
CA THR A 356 1.50 0.80 25.81
C THR A 356 2.47 -0.37 26.03
N PRO A 357 3.47 -0.25 26.93
CA PRO A 357 4.41 -1.32 27.20
C PRO A 357 3.72 -2.64 27.59
N GLY A 358 4.16 -3.76 27.02
CA GLY A 358 3.60 -5.08 27.29
C GLY A 358 2.32 -5.42 26.52
N SER A 359 1.77 -4.49 25.72
CA SER A 359 0.64 -4.76 24.82
C SER A 359 1.03 -5.67 23.66
N GLN A 360 0.05 -6.30 22.97
CA GLN A 360 0.29 -7.07 21.75
C GLN A 360 0.87 -6.17 20.65
N VAL A 361 0.32 -4.96 20.52
CA VAL A 361 0.84 -3.95 19.58
C VAL A 361 2.30 -3.62 19.84
N ALA A 362 2.69 -3.35 21.10
CA ALA A 362 4.08 -3.04 21.45
C ALA A 362 5.03 -4.21 21.14
N ARG A 363 4.59 -5.45 21.39
CA ARG A 363 5.37 -6.65 21.00
C ARG A 363 5.48 -6.80 19.49
N ALA A 364 4.39 -6.58 18.75
CA ALA A 364 4.38 -6.69 17.31
C ALA A 364 5.36 -5.73 16.64
N TYR A 365 5.39 -4.48 17.07
CA TYR A 365 6.29 -3.47 16.52
C TYR A 365 7.73 -3.54 17.05
N GLY A 366 7.90 -4.01 18.29
CA GLY A 366 9.22 -4.00 18.97
C GLY A 366 9.74 -2.60 19.29
N GLU A 367 8.88 -1.58 19.26
CA GLU A 367 9.21 -0.17 19.46
C GLU A 367 8.21 0.48 20.43
N GLU A 368 8.63 1.52 21.15
CA GLU A 368 7.75 2.28 22.04
C GLU A 368 6.92 3.34 21.31
N VAL A 369 7.45 3.84 20.18
CA VAL A 369 6.83 4.89 19.38
C VAL A 369 6.90 4.51 17.92
N VAL A 370 5.76 4.47 17.28
CA VAL A 370 5.63 4.07 15.88
C VAL A 370 4.98 5.17 15.05
N SER A 371 5.27 5.21 13.77
CA SER A 371 4.63 6.12 12.83
C SER A 371 3.83 5.33 11.83
N GLU A 372 2.54 5.59 11.71
CA GLU A 372 1.68 4.93 10.73
C GLU A 372 0.89 5.94 9.88
N ARG A 373 0.35 5.47 8.75
CA ARG A 373 -0.40 6.33 7.82
C ARG A 373 -1.87 6.35 8.19
N HIS A 374 -2.49 7.53 8.13
CA HIS A 374 -3.88 7.76 8.47
C HIS A 374 -4.65 8.38 7.31
N ARG A 375 -5.96 8.07 7.24
CA ARG A 375 -6.92 8.70 6.34
C ARG A 375 -8.33 8.60 6.92
N HIS A 376 -8.66 9.46 7.88
CA HIS A 376 -9.97 9.44 8.53
C HIS A 376 -10.32 10.80 9.15
N ARG A 377 -11.60 10.98 9.56
CA ARG A 377 -12.13 12.17 10.22
C ARG A 377 -12.65 11.87 11.61
N TYR A 378 -13.16 10.64 11.79
CA TYR A 378 -13.78 10.19 13.01
C TYR A 378 -12.75 9.42 13.84
N GLU A 379 -12.87 9.59 15.16
CA GLU A 379 -11.92 9.07 16.14
C GLU A 379 -12.68 8.44 17.32
N PHE A 380 -11.97 7.61 18.09
CA PHE A 380 -12.44 7.18 19.39
C PHE A 380 -12.76 8.41 20.26
N ASN A 381 -13.98 8.45 20.81
CA ASN A 381 -14.43 9.58 21.64
C ASN A 381 -13.81 9.50 23.04
N PRO A 382 -12.96 10.48 23.45
CA PRO A 382 -12.28 10.45 24.74
C PRO A 382 -13.22 10.43 25.96
N ALA A 383 -14.47 10.87 25.79
CA ALA A 383 -15.48 10.83 26.89
C ALA A 383 -15.80 9.39 27.36
N TYR A 384 -15.52 8.40 26.52
CA TYR A 384 -15.75 6.98 26.86
C TYR A 384 -14.47 6.26 27.33
N ARG A 385 -13.30 6.89 27.29
CA ARG A 385 -12.00 6.29 27.65
C ARG A 385 -12.07 5.51 28.97
N GLY A 386 -12.51 6.14 30.05
CA GLY A 386 -12.55 5.50 31.36
C GLY A 386 -13.45 4.28 31.45
N ARG A 387 -14.46 4.14 30.56
CA ARG A 387 -15.29 2.92 30.50
C ARG A 387 -14.57 1.75 29.83
N PHE A 388 -13.78 2.04 28.79
CA PHE A 388 -12.96 1.03 28.13
C PHE A 388 -11.79 0.62 29.02
N GLU A 389 -11.10 1.55 29.66
CA GLU A 389 -9.99 1.27 30.59
C GLU A 389 -10.41 0.47 31.84
N ALA A 390 -11.70 0.49 32.19
CA ALA A 390 -12.27 -0.32 33.28
C ALA A 390 -12.75 -1.72 32.81
N SER A 391 -12.42 -2.13 31.58
CA SER A 391 -12.83 -3.38 30.97
C SER A 391 -11.60 -4.18 30.50
N ASP A 392 -11.83 -5.28 29.80
CA ASP A 392 -10.77 -6.13 29.24
C ASP A 392 -10.15 -5.56 27.95
N VAL A 393 -10.65 -4.43 27.43
CA VAL A 393 -10.04 -3.74 26.28
C VAL A 393 -8.91 -2.85 26.76
N VAL A 394 -7.74 -3.05 26.19
CA VAL A 394 -6.56 -2.20 26.38
C VAL A 394 -6.52 -1.15 25.27
N LEU A 395 -6.43 0.13 25.64
CA LEU A 395 -6.11 1.21 24.72
C LEU A 395 -4.59 1.20 24.52
N SER A 396 -4.15 0.37 23.57
CA SER A 396 -2.75 -0.08 23.47
C SER A 396 -1.83 0.86 22.72
N GLY A 397 -2.36 1.99 22.22
CA GLY A 397 -1.55 3.06 21.64
C GLY A 397 -2.30 4.35 21.51
N GLU A 398 -1.58 5.45 21.67
CA GLU A 398 -2.15 6.81 21.72
C GLU A 398 -1.29 7.78 20.89
N SER A 399 -1.93 8.88 20.45
CA SER A 399 -1.16 10.03 19.92
C SER A 399 -0.15 10.53 20.98
N PRO A 400 0.98 11.14 20.56
CA PRO A 400 2.02 11.58 21.52
C PRO A 400 1.53 12.54 22.62
N ASP A 401 0.44 13.27 22.36
CA ASP A 401 -0.22 14.15 23.33
C ASP A 401 -1.27 13.44 24.19
N GLY A 402 -1.46 12.12 24.01
CA GLY A 402 -2.39 11.27 24.78
C GLY A 402 -3.87 11.52 24.51
N ARG A 403 -4.23 12.32 23.49
CA ARG A 403 -5.62 12.68 23.23
C ARG A 403 -6.37 11.68 22.37
N LEU A 404 -5.70 11.07 21.41
CA LEU A 404 -6.30 10.17 20.44
C LEU A 404 -5.89 8.73 20.71
N VAL A 405 -6.84 7.80 20.57
CA VAL A 405 -6.60 6.37 20.67
C VAL A 405 -6.29 5.83 19.27
N GLU A 406 -5.11 5.27 19.10
CA GLU A 406 -4.60 4.77 17.82
C GLU A 406 -4.74 3.26 17.66
N PHE A 407 -4.72 2.54 18.80
CA PHE A 407 -4.84 1.08 18.84
C PHE A 407 -5.70 0.64 20.01
N ILE A 408 -6.49 -0.42 19.76
CA ILE A 408 -7.23 -1.14 20.79
C ILE A 408 -6.92 -2.63 20.68
N GLU A 409 -6.87 -3.33 21.78
CA GLU A 409 -6.73 -4.80 21.80
C GLU A 409 -7.52 -5.40 22.95
N LEU A 410 -7.95 -6.65 22.84
CA LEU A 410 -8.67 -7.36 23.87
C LEU A 410 -7.73 -8.29 24.64
N GLU A 411 -7.61 -8.07 25.95
CA GLU A 411 -6.78 -8.91 26.81
C GLU A 411 -7.30 -10.36 26.85
N GLY A 412 -6.39 -11.32 26.79
CA GLY A 412 -6.73 -12.74 26.82
C GLY A 412 -7.27 -13.31 25.51
N HIS A 413 -7.58 -12.49 24.51
CA HIS A 413 -7.99 -12.99 23.19
C HIS A 413 -6.74 -13.32 22.34
N PRO A 414 -6.76 -14.40 21.53
CA PRO A 414 -5.64 -14.77 20.67
C PRO A 414 -5.10 -13.63 19.81
N PHE A 415 -5.99 -12.93 19.13
CA PHE A 415 -5.69 -11.70 18.39
C PHE A 415 -7.00 -10.97 18.07
N TRP A 416 -7.38 -9.99 18.87
CA TRP A 416 -8.50 -9.10 18.57
C TRP A 416 -8.00 -7.67 18.72
N LEU A 417 -7.50 -7.13 17.59
CA LEU A 417 -6.74 -5.90 17.58
C LEU A 417 -7.25 -4.96 16.49
N GLY A 418 -7.47 -3.70 16.86
CA GLY A 418 -7.86 -2.63 15.94
C GLY A 418 -6.83 -1.52 15.91
N THR A 419 -6.59 -0.96 14.73
CA THR A 419 -5.79 0.24 14.53
C THR A 419 -6.56 1.30 13.76
N GLN A 420 -6.44 2.56 14.17
CA GLN A 420 -7.01 3.69 13.43
C GLN A 420 -6.20 4.00 12.14
N ALA A 421 -4.99 3.49 12.08
CA ALA A 421 -4.07 3.65 10.96
C ALA A 421 -4.29 2.64 9.83
N HIS A 422 -3.44 2.77 8.81
CA HIS A 422 -3.36 1.92 7.61
C HIS A 422 -1.96 1.31 7.48
N PRO A 423 -1.58 0.31 8.30
CA PRO A 423 -0.26 -0.33 8.25
C PRO A 423 -0.02 -1.08 6.93
N GLU A 424 -1.08 -1.43 6.18
CA GLU A 424 -0.97 -2.06 4.87
C GLU A 424 -0.13 -1.26 3.87
N PHE A 425 -0.05 0.07 4.02
CA PHE A 425 0.77 0.91 3.14
C PHE A 425 2.28 0.84 3.43
N LYS A 426 2.68 0.19 4.51
CA LYS A 426 4.10 0.02 4.88
C LYS A 426 4.57 -1.43 4.75
N SER A 427 3.67 -2.35 4.47
CA SER A 427 4.00 -3.75 4.27
C SER A 427 4.84 -3.98 3.01
N ARG A 428 5.80 -4.90 3.10
CA ARG A 428 6.68 -5.33 2.02
C ARG A 428 6.81 -6.85 2.03
N PRO A 429 7.08 -7.49 0.89
CA PRO A 429 7.21 -8.95 0.84
C PRO A 429 8.35 -9.49 1.69
N ASP A 430 9.45 -8.74 1.81
CA ASP A 430 10.62 -9.03 2.64
C ASP A 430 10.45 -8.55 4.10
N ARG A 431 9.52 -7.64 4.36
CA ARG A 431 9.25 -7.03 5.66
C ARG A 431 7.75 -6.75 5.82
N PRO A 432 6.93 -7.75 6.15
CA PRO A 432 5.51 -7.57 6.35
C PRO A 432 5.22 -6.58 7.48
N ALA A 433 4.12 -5.83 7.34
CA ALA A 433 3.69 -4.93 8.41
C ALA A 433 3.43 -5.73 9.70
N PRO A 434 3.92 -5.26 10.87
CA PRO A 434 3.93 -6.05 12.10
C PRO A 434 2.57 -6.60 12.52
N LEU A 435 1.51 -5.81 12.39
CA LEU A 435 0.16 -6.27 12.76
C LEU A 435 -0.36 -7.37 11.84
N PHE A 436 -0.05 -7.34 10.56
CA PHE A 436 -0.40 -8.41 9.62
C PHE A 436 0.41 -9.66 9.88
N ARG A 437 1.72 -9.52 10.19
CA ARG A 437 2.59 -10.64 10.54
C ARG A 437 2.03 -11.41 11.73
N ASP A 438 1.72 -10.72 12.83
CA ASP A 438 1.28 -11.36 14.06
C ASP A 438 -0.19 -11.84 13.96
N PHE A 439 -1.04 -11.15 13.18
CA PHE A 439 -2.38 -11.61 12.85
C PHE A 439 -2.34 -12.95 12.10
N ILE A 440 -1.49 -13.09 11.08
CA ILE A 440 -1.35 -14.35 10.34
C ILE A 440 -0.70 -15.43 11.20
N ALA A 441 0.22 -15.11 12.12
CA ALA A 441 0.73 -16.07 13.09
C ALA A 441 -0.40 -16.67 13.95
N ALA A 442 -1.30 -15.82 14.45
CA ALA A 442 -2.45 -16.27 15.24
C ALA A 442 -3.45 -17.11 14.39
N ALA A 443 -3.71 -16.67 13.15
CA ALA A 443 -4.58 -17.39 12.22
C ALA A 443 -4.00 -18.76 11.83
N LEU A 444 -2.70 -18.83 11.59
CA LEU A 444 -1.98 -20.08 11.29
C LEU A 444 -2.04 -21.06 12.47
N ALA A 445 -1.80 -20.56 13.69
CA ALA A 445 -1.91 -21.37 14.89
C ALA A 445 -3.33 -21.96 15.08
N ARG A 446 -4.37 -21.19 14.72
CA ARG A 446 -5.75 -21.67 14.68
C ARG A 446 -5.96 -22.73 13.60
N ALA A 447 -5.49 -22.50 12.37
CA ALA A 447 -5.58 -23.45 11.26
C ALA A 447 -4.91 -24.79 11.60
N GLU A 448 -3.81 -24.77 12.32
CA GLU A 448 -3.09 -25.98 12.77
C GLU A 448 -3.70 -26.62 14.03
N GLY A 449 -4.79 -26.08 14.56
CA GLY A 449 -5.45 -26.58 15.77
C GLY A 449 -4.62 -26.37 17.05
N ARG A 450 -3.62 -25.51 17.01
CA ARG A 450 -2.79 -25.13 18.16
C ARG A 450 -3.44 -23.96 18.91
N ASN A 451 -3.26 -23.94 20.23
CA ASN A 451 -3.63 -22.76 21.03
C ASN A 451 -2.68 -21.61 20.63
N PRO A 452 -3.17 -20.48 20.10
CA PRO A 452 -2.30 -19.43 19.57
C PRO A 452 -1.55 -18.76 20.72
N GLN A 453 -0.31 -19.17 20.95
CA GLN A 453 0.65 -18.38 21.72
C GLN A 453 1.43 -17.55 20.71
N LEU A 454 1.36 -16.23 20.86
CA LEU A 454 2.20 -15.33 20.05
C LEU A 454 3.66 -15.74 20.23
N PRO A 455 4.46 -15.86 19.15
CA PRO A 455 5.87 -16.18 19.27
C PRO A 455 6.54 -15.15 20.19
N GLU A 456 7.31 -15.62 21.16
CA GLU A 456 8.25 -14.77 21.88
C GLU A 456 9.24 -14.23 20.83
N ILE A 457 9.16 -12.93 20.53
CA ILE A 457 10.13 -12.29 19.67
C ILE A 457 11.41 -12.22 20.48
N ASP A 458 12.43 -12.97 20.07
CA ASP A 458 13.78 -12.78 20.58
C ASP A 458 14.30 -11.41 20.13
N VAL A 459 14.15 -10.45 21.01
CA VAL A 459 14.55 -9.04 20.76
C VAL A 459 16.08 -8.90 20.65
N SER A 460 16.84 -9.99 20.89
CA SER A 460 18.31 -9.96 20.89
C SER A 460 18.92 -9.84 19.48
N GLU A 461 18.23 -10.32 18.43
CA GLU A 461 18.74 -10.22 17.05
C GLU A 461 18.46 -8.87 16.37
N SER A 462 17.47 -8.11 16.82
CA SER A 462 17.13 -6.82 16.18
C SER A 462 18.06 -5.66 16.55
N PHE A 463 18.87 -5.78 17.60
CA PHE A 463 19.77 -4.73 18.06
C PHE A 463 21.22 -4.88 17.55
N ALA A 464 21.60 -6.02 16.99
CA ALA A 464 22.98 -6.28 16.59
C ALA A 464 23.43 -5.60 15.29
N THR A 465 22.52 -5.14 14.43
CA THR A 465 22.85 -4.62 13.09
C THR A 465 22.90 -3.08 12.98
N ARG A 466 22.71 -2.33 14.07
CA ARG A 466 22.75 -0.85 14.05
C ARG A 466 23.88 -0.18 14.83
N ALA A 467 24.88 -0.93 15.33
CA ALA A 467 25.93 -0.39 16.19
C ALA A 467 27.25 0.00 15.47
N GLU A 468 27.34 -0.04 14.14
CA GLU A 468 28.56 0.31 13.41
C GLU A 468 28.39 1.36 12.30
N VAL A 469 27.78 2.51 12.60
CA VAL A 469 28.05 3.75 11.86
C VAL A 469 28.18 4.89 12.87
N GLY A 470 29.35 5.02 13.45
CA GLY A 470 29.72 6.18 14.25
C GLY A 470 30.01 7.39 13.36
N PRO A 471 29.81 8.61 13.86
CA PRO A 471 30.00 9.81 13.06
C PRO A 471 31.52 10.05 12.83
N THR A 472 31.91 10.13 11.57
CA THR A 472 33.26 10.60 11.18
C THR A 472 33.31 12.10 11.42
N THR A 473 34.04 12.51 12.44
CA THR A 473 34.44 13.90 12.67
C THR A 473 35.49 14.30 11.64
N SER A 474 35.15 15.12 10.68
CA SER A 474 36.11 15.84 9.84
C SER A 474 36.58 17.09 10.58
N ALA A 475 37.82 17.08 11.00
CA ALA A 475 38.51 18.26 11.51
C ALA A 475 38.78 19.25 10.37
N GLY A 476 38.18 20.43 10.44
CA GLY A 476 38.48 21.54 9.57
C GLY A 476 39.83 22.14 9.80
N SER A 477 40.64 22.28 8.75
CA SER A 477 41.81 23.17 8.73
C SER A 477 41.41 24.44 7.93
N GLY A 478 41.35 25.57 8.65
CA GLY A 478 41.10 26.87 8.04
C GLY A 478 42.27 27.36 7.19
N ARG A 479 41.94 28.05 6.10
CA ARG A 479 42.78 29.06 5.48
C ARG A 479 41.92 30.23 5.04
N THR A 480 42.19 31.38 5.60
CA THR A 480 41.69 32.72 5.24
C THR A 480 42.27 33.17 3.90
N PRO A 481 41.55 34.03 3.17
CA PRO A 481 42.01 34.59 1.88
C PRO A 481 42.79 35.90 2.08
N SER A 482 43.72 36.12 1.19
CA SER A 482 44.27 37.42 0.81
C SER A 482 43.83 37.76 -0.61
#